data_931866d40b7bf5e761f85720ffaddc3a
#
_entry.id   931866d40b7bf5e761f85720ffaddc3a
#
_cell.length_a   1.000
_cell.length_b   1.000
_cell.length_c   1.000
_cell.angle_alpha   90.00
_cell.angle_beta   90.00
_cell.angle_gamma   90.00
#
_symmetry.space_group_name_H-M   'P 1'
#
loop_
_entity.id
_entity.type
_entity.pdbx_description
1 polymer ?
#
loop_
_entity_poly.entity_id
_entity_poly.type
_entity_poly.pdbx_seq_one_letter_code
_entity_poly.pdbx_strand_id
1 'polypeptide(L)'
;GEYAEFVAAGGYEDAHWWSEAGWAHRREEGLVAPRFWARDGGTGEWWRRRFGVVERVPADEPVVHVCFHEAAAYARWAGKRLPTEAEWEKAARFDPASGRSRRYPWGDEEPTPRHANLGQRHLRPAAVGAYPEGASPLGVEQLIGDVWEWCDSGWHPYPGFEAFPYEEYSEVFFGGDYKVLRGGSFGTDESAIRTTFRNWDHPIRRQIFAGFRCARDAAPGDTERVI
;
A
#
# COMPACT_ATOMS: atom_id res chain seq x y z
N GLY A 1 3.98 5.25 -13.22
CA GLY A 1 3.38 5.50 -14.55
C GLY A 1 1.87 5.53 -14.47
N GLU A 2 1.25 4.42 -14.16
CA GLU A 2 -0.22 4.26 -14.09
C GLU A 2 -0.90 5.33 -13.19
N TYR A 3 -0.26 5.69 -12.06
CA TYR A 3 -0.82 6.74 -11.21
C TYR A 3 -0.72 8.12 -11.87
N ALA A 4 0.32 8.39 -12.63
CA ALA A 4 0.45 9.63 -13.39
C ALA A 4 -0.63 9.73 -14.50
N GLU A 5 -1.05 8.60 -15.08
CA GLU A 5 -2.18 8.55 -16.01
C GLU A 5 -3.50 8.94 -15.35
N PHE A 6 -3.77 8.44 -14.12
CA PHE A 6 -4.92 8.86 -13.32
C PHE A 6 -4.94 10.38 -13.09
N VAL A 7 -3.80 10.94 -12.70
CA VAL A 7 -3.69 12.39 -12.49
C VAL A 7 -3.93 13.15 -13.81
N ALA A 8 -3.32 12.70 -14.91
CA ALA A 8 -3.47 13.32 -16.23
C ALA A 8 -4.89 13.20 -16.80
N ALA A 9 -5.62 12.14 -16.45
CA ALA A 9 -7.02 11.93 -16.83
C ALA A 9 -8.02 12.76 -16.00
N GLY A 10 -7.54 13.68 -15.15
CA GLY A 10 -8.42 14.51 -14.32
C GLY A 10 -8.94 13.81 -13.07
N GLY A 11 -8.24 12.78 -12.59
CA GLY A 11 -8.67 11.99 -11.44
C GLY A 11 -8.82 12.80 -10.15
N TYR A 12 -8.14 13.92 -10.03
CA TYR A 12 -8.27 14.85 -8.91
C TYR A 12 -9.35 15.92 -9.13
N GLU A 13 -9.87 16.08 -10.33
CA GLU A 13 -10.91 17.05 -10.70
C GLU A 13 -12.32 16.45 -10.70
N ASP A 14 -12.45 15.12 -10.76
CA ASP A 14 -13.73 14.43 -10.87
C ASP A 14 -14.11 13.74 -9.54
N ALA A 15 -15.15 14.29 -8.88
CA ALA A 15 -15.70 13.78 -7.64
C ALA A 15 -16.21 12.33 -7.74
N HIS A 16 -16.53 11.86 -8.95
CA HIS A 16 -17.06 10.51 -9.19
C HIS A 16 -16.15 9.40 -8.63
N TRP A 17 -14.85 9.61 -8.68
CA TRP A 17 -13.85 8.64 -8.22
C TRP A 17 -13.68 8.60 -6.70
N TRP A 18 -14.10 9.65 -5.99
CA TRP A 18 -13.84 9.83 -4.56
C TRP A 18 -15.03 9.39 -3.71
N SER A 19 -14.77 9.00 -2.48
CA SER A 19 -15.81 8.99 -1.45
C SER A 19 -16.16 10.43 -1.06
N GLU A 20 -17.31 10.64 -0.45
CA GLU A 20 -17.72 11.97 0.04
C GLU A 20 -16.66 12.59 0.96
N ALA A 21 -16.19 11.82 1.96
CA ALA A 21 -15.12 12.26 2.87
C ALA A 21 -13.80 12.54 2.14
N GLY A 22 -13.43 11.68 1.20
CA GLY A 22 -12.21 11.86 0.39
C GLY A 22 -12.29 13.09 -0.50
N TRP A 23 -13.43 13.35 -1.10
CA TRP A 23 -13.65 14.55 -1.92
C TRP A 23 -13.63 15.83 -1.09
N ALA A 24 -14.24 15.81 0.11
CA ALA A 24 -14.20 16.93 1.04
C ALA A 24 -12.75 17.25 1.43
N HIS A 25 -11.99 16.24 1.85
CA HIS A 25 -10.56 16.39 2.18
C HIS A 25 -9.73 16.90 0.99
N ARG A 26 -9.95 16.33 -0.21
CA ARG A 26 -9.28 16.77 -1.44
C ARG A 26 -9.48 18.26 -1.69
N ARG A 27 -10.71 18.78 -1.50
CA ARG A 27 -11.03 20.19 -1.71
C ARG A 27 -10.43 21.10 -0.63
N GLU A 28 -10.55 20.67 0.63
CA GLU A 28 -10.03 21.42 1.78
C GLU A 28 -8.52 21.63 1.69
N GLU A 29 -7.78 20.57 1.37
CA GLU A 29 -6.32 20.59 1.25
C GLU A 29 -5.81 21.00 -0.14
N GLY A 30 -6.70 21.23 -1.10
CA GLY A 30 -6.33 21.60 -2.47
C GLY A 30 -5.48 20.56 -3.19
N LEU A 31 -5.76 19.27 -2.98
CA LEU A 31 -4.95 18.20 -3.54
C LEU A 31 -5.11 18.13 -5.06
N VAL A 32 -4.00 18.03 -5.77
CA VAL A 32 -3.96 17.94 -7.25
C VAL A 32 -3.06 16.82 -7.77
N ALA A 33 -2.24 16.22 -6.90
CA ALA A 33 -1.31 15.13 -7.22
C ALA A 33 -0.76 14.52 -5.92
N PRO A 34 -0.03 13.39 -5.94
CA PRO A 34 0.70 12.87 -4.78
C PRO A 34 1.58 13.92 -4.13
N ARG A 35 1.76 13.82 -2.81
CA ARG A 35 2.61 14.78 -2.09
C ARG A 35 4.03 14.75 -2.66
N PHE A 36 4.66 15.91 -2.75
CA PHE A 36 5.99 16.13 -3.33
C PHE A 36 6.09 15.97 -4.86
N TRP A 37 4.97 15.75 -5.55
CA TRP A 37 4.95 15.85 -7.00
C TRP A 37 4.69 17.30 -7.44
N ALA A 38 5.35 17.67 -8.54
CA ALA A 38 5.12 18.95 -9.20
C ALA A 38 5.12 18.74 -10.72
N ARG A 39 4.27 19.44 -11.43
CA ARG A 39 4.23 19.40 -12.88
C ARG A 39 5.14 20.48 -13.45
N ASP A 40 5.99 20.12 -14.38
CA ASP A 40 6.78 21.09 -15.15
C ASP A 40 5.86 21.88 -16.08
N GLY A 41 5.91 23.21 -15.99
CA GLY A 41 5.00 24.08 -16.75
C GLY A 41 5.30 24.16 -18.24
N GLY A 42 6.50 23.77 -18.69
CA GLY A 42 6.90 23.78 -20.10
C GLY A 42 6.69 22.44 -20.79
N THR A 43 7.07 21.33 -20.14
CA THR A 43 7.00 19.99 -20.73
C THR A 43 5.74 19.25 -20.33
N GLY A 44 5.07 19.64 -19.25
CA GLY A 44 3.93 18.93 -18.68
C GLY A 44 4.30 17.65 -17.94
N GLU A 45 5.59 17.33 -17.83
CA GLU A 45 6.09 16.15 -17.14
C GLU A 45 5.94 16.26 -15.62
N TRP A 46 5.79 15.10 -14.96
CA TRP A 46 5.76 15.03 -13.51
C TRP A 46 7.15 14.82 -12.94
N TRP A 47 7.47 15.66 -11.93
CA TRP A 47 8.69 15.62 -11.13
C TRP A 47 8.33 15.36 -9.68
N ARG A 48 9.21 14.72 -8.94
CA ARG A 48 9.06 14.51 -7.49
C ARG A 48 10.29 15.00 -6.74
N ARG A 49 10.07 15.37 -5.48
CA ARG A 49 11.16 15.63 -4.53
C ARG A 49 11.24 14.46 -3.56
N ARG A 50 12.43 13.90 -3.40
CA ARG A 50 12.72 12.80 -2.48
C ARG A 50 14.03 13.08 -1.76
N PHE A 51 14.02 13.24 -0.43
CA PHE A 51 15.19 13.53 0.41
C PHE A 51 16.11 14.61 -0.17
N GLY A 52 15.55 15.70 -0.66
CA GLY A 52 16.29 16.81 -1.28
C GLY A 52 16.65 16.62 -2.76
N VAL A 53 16.51 15.43 -3.31
CA VAL A 53 16.69 15.16 -4.74
C VAL A 53 15.40 15.47 -5.49
N VAL A 54 15.52 16.22 -6.59
CA VAL A 54 14.43 16.46 -7.55
C VAL A 54 14.69 15.63 -8.79
N GLU A 55 13.76 14.77 -9.15
CA GLU A 55 13.89 13.84 -10.27
C GLU A 55 12.55 13.68 -11.00
N ARG A 56 12.58 13.23 -12.25
CA ARG A 56 11.36 12.80 -12.94
C ARG A 56 10.69 11.67 -12.16
N VAL A 57 9.36 11.64 -12.16
CA VAL A 57 8.63 10.54 -11.55
C VAL A 57 8.93 9.26 -12.34
N PRO A 58 9.55 8.23 -11.71
CA PRO A 58 9.79 6.96 -12.37
C PRO A 58 8.48 6.26 -12.70
N ALA A 59 8.39 5.72 -13.92
CA ALA A 59 7.18 5.06 -14.39
C ALA A 59 6.96 3.66 -13.79
N ASP A 60 8.03 3.04 -13.34
CA ASP A 60 8.10 1.65 -12.86
C ASP A 60 8.17 1.51 -11.33
N GLU A 61 8.28 2.61 -10.60
CA GLU A 61 8.22 2.57 -9.13
C GLU A 61 6.77 2.70 -8.63
N PRO A 62 6.41 2.08 -7.48
CA PRO A 62 5.12 2.30 -6.86
C PRO A 62 4.95 3.78 -6.47
N VAL A 63 3.74 4.30 -6.57
CA VAL A 63 3.41 5.62 -6.05
C VAL A 63 3.60 5.61 -4.53
N VAL A 64 4.13 6.70 -4.00
CA VAL A 64 4.34 6.91 -2.56
C VAL A 64 3.85 8.31 -2.16
N HIS A 65 3.56 8.49 -0.88
CA HIS A 65 3.03 9.74 -0.35
C HIS A 65 1.62 10.10 -0.86
N VAL A 66 0.79 9.08 -0.99
CA VAL A 66 -0.65 9.18 -1.19
C VAL A 66 -1.40 8.78 0.07
N CYS A 67 -2.51 9.43 0.36
CA CYS A 67 -3.38 9.04 1.46
C CYS A 67 -4.34 7.91 1.02
N PHE A 68 -5.08 7.34 1.99
CA PHE A 68 -6.07 6.30 1.70
C PHE A 68 -7.11 6.76 0.67
N HIS A 69 -7.60 7.99 0.77
CA HIS A 69 -8.61 8.52 -0.15
C HIS A 69 -8.09 8.62 -1.59
N GLU A 70 -6.84 9.01 -1.78
CA GLU A 70 -6.17 9.06 -3.08
C GLU A 70 -6.01 7.65 -3.67
N ALA A 71 -5.59 6.69 -2.84
CA ALA A 71 -5.45 5.28 -3.23
C ALA A 71 -6.80 4.67 -3.65
N ALA A 72 -7.86 4.91 -2.86
CA ALA A 72 -9.20 4.44 -3.15
C ALA A 72 -9.80 5.08 -4.42
N ALA A 73 -9.54 6.37 -4.65
CA ALA A 73 -9.98 7.07 -5.86
C ALA A 73 -9.33 6.49 -7.11
N TYR A 74 -8.01 6.28 -7.07
CA TYR A 74 -7.30 5.59 -8.16
C TYR A 74 -7.87 4.19 -8.42
N ALA A 75 -8.06 3.40 -7.36
CA ALA A 75 -8.57 2.04 -7.52
C ALA A 75 -9.93 2.01 -8.23
N ARG A 76 -10.85 2.92 -7.87
CA ARG A 76 -12.16 3.06 -8.55
C ARG A 76 -12.01 3.49 -10.01
N TRP A 77 -11.15 4.48 -10.29
CA TRP A 77 -10.87 4.92 -11.66
C TRP A 77 -10.36 3.77 -12.54
N ALA A 78 -9.51 2.92 -11.96
CA ALA A 78 -8.97 1.74 -12.63
C ALA A 78 -9.96 0.56 -12.72
N GLY A 79 -11.22 0.72 -12.28
CA GLY A 79 -12.21 -0.37 -12.23
C GLY A 79 -11.85 -1.47 -11.23
N LYS A 80 -11.14 -1.11 -10.16
CA LYS A 80 -10.63 -1.99 -9.12
C LYS A 80 -11.05 -1.48 -7.73
N ARG A 81 -10.56 -2.12 -6.70
CA ARG A 81 -10.68 -1.68 -5.30
C ARG A 81 -9.37 -1.89 -4.56
N LEU A 82 -9.25 -1.37 -3.35
CA LEU A 82 -8.18 -1.77 -2.45
C LEU A 82 -8.50 -3.16 -1.87
N PRO A 83 -7.48 -3.98 -1.55
CA PRO A 83 -7.69 -5.22 -0.82
C PRO A 83 -8.14 -4.93 0.61
N THR A 84 -8.95 -5.78 1.19
CA THR A 84 -9.13 -5.83 2.63
C THR A 84 -7.83 -6.33 3.29
N GLU A 85 -7.66 -6.07 4.58
CA GLU A 85 -6.51 -6.57 5.33
C GLU A 85 -6.41 -8.11 5.28
N ALA A 86 -7.55 -8.79 5.38
CA ALA A 86 -7.60 -10.24 5.32
C ALA A 86 -7.18 -10.80 3.95
N GLU A 87 -7.60 -10.17 2.86
CA GLU A 87 -7.18 -10.54 1.51
C GLU A 87 -5.69 -10.31 1.31
N TRP A 88 -5.17 -9.16 1.77
CA TRP A 88 -3.76 -8.86 1.72
C TRP A 88 -2.94 -9.92 2.49
N GLU A 89 -3.33 -10.23 3.73
CA GLU A 89 -2.61 -11.20 4.56
C GLU A 89 -2.69 -12.61 3.97
N LYS A 90 -3.85 -13.02 3.46
CA LYS A 90 -4.00 -14.31 2.78
C LYS A 90 -3.09 -14.40 1.56
N ALA A 91 -3.06 -13.35 0.73
CA ALA A 91 -2.19 -13.31 -0.45
C ALA A 91 -0.70 -13.36 -0.09
N ALA A 92 -0.33 -12.77 1.05
CA ALA A 92 1.05 -12.71 1.51
C ALA A 92 1.57 -14.03 2.11
N ARG A 93 0.73 -14.78 2.84
CA ARG A 93 1.24 -15.86 3.69
C ARG A 93 0.66 -17.24 3.44
N PHE A 94 -0.51 -17.35 2.81
CA PHE A 94 -1.16 -18.63 2.65
C PHE A 94 -0.51 -19.45 1.53
N ASP A 95 -0.08 -20.65 1.86
CA ASP A 95 0.45 -21.61 0.91
C ASP A 95 -0.60 -22.67 0.60
N PRO A 96 -1.22 -22.64 -0.59
CA PRO A 96 -2.27 -23.58 -0.95
C PRO A 96 -1.77 -25.01 -1.11
N ALA A 97 -0.49 -25.22 -1.42
CA ALA A 97 0.07 -26.56 -1.58
C ALA A 97 0.23 -27.30 -0.26
N SER A 98 0.57 -26.58 0.81
CA SER A 98 0.74 -27.17 2.15
C SER A 98 -0.45 -26.93 3.09
N GLY A 99 -1.37 -26.03 2.73
CA GLY A 99 -2.47 -25.57 3.59
C GLY A 99 -2.00 -24.75 4.80
N ARG A 100 -0.74 -24.30 4.82
CA ARG A 100 -0.12 -23.61 5.97
C ARG A 100 0.12 -22.15 5.66
N SER A 101 0.31 -21.37 6.71
CA SER A 101 0.71 -19.98 6.63
C SER A 101 2.20 -19.82 6.92
N ARG A 102 2.88 -18.93 6.15
CA ARG A 102 4.30 -18.63 6.28
C ARG A 102 4.53 -17.36 7.10
N ARG A 103 5.71 -17.22 7.67
CA ARG A 103 6.14 -16.00 8.38
C ARG A 103 6.34 -14.82 7.42
N TYR A 104 6.96 -15.07 6.28
CA TYR A 104 7.18 -14.12 5.18
C TYR A 104 6.56 -14.67 3.89
N PRO A 105 6.36 -13.86 2.87
CA PRO A 105 5.85 -14.36 1.59
C PRO A 105 6.70 -15.48 1.00
N TRP A 106 8.01 -15.35 1.03
CA TRP A 106 8.98 -16.32 0.51
C TRP A 106 9.18 -17.56 1.40
N GLY A 107 8.76 -17.55 2.67
CA GLY A 107 8.93 -18.67 3.61
C GLY A 107 9.16 -18.19 5.04
N ASP A 108 9.94 -18.99 5.78
CA ASP A 108 10.24 -18.71 7.19
C ASP A 108 11.70 -18.22 7.40
N GLU A 109 12.48 -18.10 6.32
CA GLU A 109 13.84 -17.57 6.34
C GLU A 109 13.85 -16.06 6.57
N GLU A 110 14.82 -15.58 7.35
CA GLU A 110 14.96 -14.17 7.64
C GLU A 110 15.13 -13.33 6.34
N PRO A 111 14.65 -12.09 6.32
CA PRO A 111 14.76 -11.21 5.16
C PRO A 111 16.20 -11.03 4.69
N THR A 112 16.39 -10.99 3.39
CA THR A 112 17.68 -10.65 2.76
C THR A 112 17.47 -9.56 1.70
N PRO A 113 18.54 -8.91 1.23
CA PRO A 113 18.45 -7.94 0.12
C PRO A 113 17.88 -8.49 -1.18
N ARG A 114 17.71 -9.80 -1.33
CA ARG A 114 17.10 -10.44 -2.50
C ARG A 114 15.60 -10.59 -2.38
N HIS A 115 15.09 -10.61 -1.13
CA HIS A 115 13.68 -10.82 -0.86
C HIS A 115 12.86 -9.53 -0.87
N ALA A 116 13.43 -8.42 -0.32
CA ALA A 116 12.69 -7.19 -0.12
C ALA A 116 13.59 -5.96 0.02
N ASN A 117 13.03 -4.81 -0.28
CA ASN A 117 13.64 -3.51 -0.07
C ASN A 117 13.26 -2.99 1.33
N LEU A 118 14.15 -3.15 2.28
CA LEU A 118 14.00 -2.82 3.71
C LEU A 118 15.26 -2.13 4.24
N GLY A 119 15.22 -1.66 5.47
CA GLY A 119 16.39 -1.21 6.22
C GLY A 119 17.07 0.04 5.67
N GLN A 120 16.34 0.89 4.95
CA GLN A 120 16.80 2.18 4.39
C GLN A 120 18.00 2.07 3.41
N ARG A 121 18.22 0.90 2.80
CA ARG A 121 19.36 0.67 1.90
C ARG A 121 19.38 1.60 0.69
N HIS A 122 18.22 1.89 0.13
CA HIS A 122 18.10 2.68 -1.11
C HIS A 122 17.39 4.02 -0.91
N LEU A 123 16.78 4.27 0.23
CA LEU A 123 16.00 5.48 0.55
C LEU A 123 14.95 5.82 -0.52
N ARG A 124 14.41 4.79 -1.19
CA ARG A 124 13.36 4.90 -2.20
C ARG A 124 12.70 3.54 -2.44
N PRO A 125 11.48 3.50 -2.98
CA PRO A 125 10.93 2.26 -3.51
C PRO A 125 11.77 1.71 -4.67
N ALA A 126 11.71 0.42 -4.89
CA ALA A 126 12.28 -0.21 -6.08
C ALA A 126 11.26 -0.28 -7.21
N ALA A 127 11.74 -0.54 -8.42
CA ALA A 127 10.88 -0.85 -9.56
C ALA A 127 9.99 -2.07 -9.27
N VAL A 128 8.76 -2.06 -9.75
CA VAL A 128 7.85 -3.20 -9.67
C VAL A 128 8.48 -4.41 -10.35
N GLY A 129 8.46 -5.57 -9.67
CA GLY A 129 9.09 -6.79 -10.15
C GLY A 129 10.58 -6.93 -9.82
N ALA A 130 11.16 -6.02 -9.02
CA ALA A 130 12.59 -6.06 -8.68
C ALA A 130 12.96 -7.18 -7.69
N TYR A 131 11.98 -7.79 -7.01
CA TYR A 131 12.21 -8.78 -5.94
C TYR A 131 11.44 -10.09 -6.18
N PRO A 132 11.72 -10.83 -7.26
CA PRO A 132 10.99 -12.07 -7.58
C PRO A 132 11.21 -13.18 -6.54
N GLU A 133 12.37 -13.21 -5.86
CA GLU A 133 12.64 -14.15 -4.76
C GLU A 133 11.79 -13.87 -3.50
N GLY A 134 11.20 -12.68 -3.40
CA GLY A 134 10.28 -12.25 -2.35
C GLY A 134 8.81 -12.57 -2.61
N ALA A 135 8.49 -13.25 -3.71
CA ALA A 135 7.12 -13.55 -4.08
C ALA A 135 6.44 -14.51 -3.08
N SER A 136 5.13 -14.34 -2.92
CA SER A 136 4.30 -15.27 -2.11
C SER A 136 4.02 -16.58 -2.87
N PRO A 137 3.48 -17.62 -2.18
CA PRO A 137 3.08 -18.86 -2.85
C PRO A 137 2.02 -18.68 -3.94
N LEU A 138 1.29 -17.57 -3.90
CA LEU A 138 0.30 -17.18 -4.91
C LEU A 138 0.91 -16.34 -6.04
N GLY A 139 2.25 -16.16 -6.07
CA GLY A 139 2.96 -15.38 -7.09
C GLY A 139 2.81 -13.87 -6.94
N VAL A 140 2.38 -13.38 -5.79
CA VAL A 140 2.28 -11.92 -5.54
C VAL A 140 3.62 -11.41 -5.05
N GLU A 141 4.20 -10.46 -5.79
CA GLU A 141 5.50 -9.88 -5.51
C GLU A 141 5.44 -8.64 -4.62
N GLN A 142 6.56 -8.31 -3.99
CA GLN A 142 6.80 -7.07 -3.22
C GLN A 142 5.68 -6.76 -2.20
N LEU A 143 5.17 -7.81 -1.51
CA LEU A 143 4.23 -7.65 -0.40
C LEU A 143 4.91 -7.14 0.88
N ILE A 144 6.22 -7.24 0.94
CA ILE A 144 7.05 -6.77 2.05
C ILE A 144 8.06 -5.75 1.52
N GLY A 145 8.17 -4.61 2.21
CA GLY A 145 9.10 -3.54 1.84
C GLY A 145 8.51 -2.53 0.85
N ASP A 146 9.36 -1.72 0.25
CA ASP A 146 9.06 -0.64 -0.69
C ASP A 146 8.15 0.44 -0.11
N VAL A 147 6.85 0.22 -0.01
CA VAL A 147 5.88 1.15 0.56
C VAL A 147 4.90 0.43 1.48
N TRP A 148 4.48 1.07 2.55
CA TRP A 148 3.31 0.64 3.30
C TRP A 148 2.09 0.65 2.38
N GLU A 149 1.27 -0.38 2.45
CA GLU A 149 0.12 -0.53 1.56
C GLU A 149 -1.19 -0.30 2.28
N TRP A 150 -1.95 0.71 1.83
CA TRP A 150 -3.31 0.97 2.31
C TRP A 150 -4.24 -0.20 2.00
N CYS A 151 -4.94 -0.68 3.02
CA CYS A 151 -6.00 -1.68 2.91
C CYS A 151 -7.37 -1.03 3.16
N ASP A 152 -8.40 -1.56 2.50
CA ASP A 152 -9.79 -1.14 2.72
C ASP A 152 -10.38 -1.80 3.97
N SER A 153 -9.70 -1.62 5.09
CA SER A 153 -10.12 -2.10 6.40
C SER A 153 -9.92 -1.01 7.44
N GLY A 154 -10.88 -0.85 8.32
CA GLY A 154 -10.72 -0.06 9.54
C GLY A 154 -9.77 -0.74 10.51
N TRP A 155 -9.17 0.02 11.40
CA TRP A 155 -8.34 -0.51 12.46
C TRP A 155 -9.19 -1.08 13.61
N HIS A 156 -9.34 -2.39 13.64
CA HIS A 156 -10.11 -3.12 14.65
C HIS A 156 -9.30 -4.24 15.29
N PRO A 157 -9.63 -4.63 16.53
CA PRO A 157 -9.00 -5.80 17.15
C PRO A 157 -9.44 -7.09 16.42
N TYR A 158 -8.58 -8.09 16.47
CA TYR A 158 -8.99 -9.44 16.08
C TYR A 158 -9.92 -10.05 17.14
N PRO A 159 -10.81 -10.99 16.77
CA PRO A 159 -11.63 -11.71 17.74
C PRO A 159 -10.78 -12.35 18.84
N GLY A 160 -11.15 -12.12 20.11
CA GLY A 160 -10.39 -12.61 21.26
C GLY A 160 -9.15 -11.81 21.62
N PHE A 161 -8.99 -10.61 21.07
CA PHE A 161 -7.90 -9.70 21.46
C PHE A 161 -8.06 -9.31 22.94
N GLU A 162 -6.94 -9.38 23.67
CA GLU A 162 -6.78 -8.84 25.01
C GLU A 162 -5.57 -7.92 25.02
N ALA A 163 -5.70 -6.74 25.64
CA ALA A 163 -4.61 -5.76 25.66
C ALA A 163 -3.40 -6.30 26.44
N PHE A 164 -2.21 -6.15 25.86
CA PHE A 164 -0.96 -6.55 26.51
C PHE A 164 0.21 -5.70 25.95
N PRO A 165 1.12 -5.20 26.80
CA PRO A 165 1.04 -5.17 28.28
C PRO A 165 0.17 -4.02 28.83
N TYR A 166 -0.21 -3.04 27.97
CA TYR A 166 -0.97 -1.84 28.36
C TYR A 166 -2.13 -1.58 27.38
N GLU A 167 -3.27 -1.23 27.91
CA GLU A 167 -4.46 -0.82 27.12
C GLU A 167 -4.13 0.40 26.25
N GLU A 168 -3.42 1.37 26.79
CA GLU A 168 -3.05 2.62 26.14
C GLU A 168 -2.19 2.44 24.89
N TYR A 169 -1.53 1.31 24.72
CA TYR A 169 -0.71 0.99 23.54
C TYR A 169 -1.48 0.24 22.45
N SER A 170 -2.67 -0.25 22.75
CA SER A 170 -3.41 -1.12 21.83
C SER A 170 -4.85 -0.72 21.61
N GLU A 171 -5.63 -0.53 22.68
CA GLU A 171 -7.09 -0.37 22.58
C GLU A 171 -7.53 1.03 22.16
N VAL A 172 -6.83 2.07 22.58
CA VAL A 172 -7.20 3.47 22.34
C VAL A 172 -7.30 3.87 20.86
N PHE A 173 -6.69 3.09 19.98
CA PHE A 173 -6.69 3.36 18.55
C PHE A 173 -7.72 2.53 17.77
N PHE A 174 -8.40 1.57 18.42
CA PHE A 174 -9.41 0.76 17.75
C PHE A 174 -10.73 1.55 17.57
N GLY A 175 -11.41 1.27 16.46
CA GLY A 175 -12.74 1.82 16.22
C GLY A 175 -12.78 3.30 15.79
N GLY A 176 -11.63 3.94 15.62
CA GLY A 176 -11.53 5.30 15.07
C GLY A 176 -11.52 5.32 13.55
N ASP A 177 -11.26 6.49 12.99
CA ASP A 177 -11.17 6.70 11.53
C ASP A 177 -9.86 6.19 10.93
N TYR A 178 -9.21 5.26 11.59
CA TYR A 178 -7.94 4.71 11.13
C TYR A 178 -8.12 3.64 10.06
N LYS A 179 -7.22 3.63 9.09
CA LYS A 179 -7.12 2.60 8.06
C LYS A 179 -5.86 1.76 8.25
N VAL A 180 -5.99 0.49 7.92
CA VAL A 180 -4.89 -0.47 8.03
C VAL A 180 -3.84 -0.23 6.96
N LEU A 181 -2.58 -0.38 7.35
CA LEU A 181 -1.39 -0.39 6.51
C LEU A 181 -0.64 -1.71 6.69
N ARG A 182 -0.19 -2.30 5.58
CA ARG A 182 0.50 -3.59 5.59
C ARG A 182 1.84 -3.51 4.83
N GLY A 183 2.71 -4.49 5.06
CA GLY A 183 3.89 -4.77 4.26
C GLY A 183 5.19 -4.07 4.67
N GLY A 184 5.14 -2.96 5.36
CA GLY A 184 6.35 -2.16 5.61
C GLY A 184 6.76 -1.33 4.41
N SER A 185 7.77 -0.49 4.59
CA SER A 185 8.35 0.33 3.52
C SER A 185 9.85 0.11 3.42
N PHE A 186 10.50 0.71 2.44
CA PHE A 186 11.98 0.76 2.36
C PHE A 186 12.63 1.34 3.63
N GLY A 187 11.88 2.12 4.41
CA GLY A 187 12.33 2.70 5.68
C GLY A 187 12.14 1.81 6.90
N THR A 188 11.49 0.65 6.76
CA THR A 188 11.20 -0.25 7.87
C THR A 188 12.36 -1.18 8.11
N ASP A 189 12.72 -1.38 9.38
CA ASP A 189 13.77 -2.31 9.79
C ASP A 189 13.32 -3.77 9.62
N GLU A 190 14.26 -4.63 9.24
CA GLU A 190 14.00 -6.05 8.98
C GLU A 190 13.45 -6.79 10.22
N SER A 191 13.90 -6.39 11.42
CA SER A 191 13.47 -7.00 12.68
C SER A 191 11.99 -6.76 13.01
N ALA A 192 11.41 -5.68 12.48
CA ALA A 192 10.03 -5.28 12.73
C ALA A 192 9.01 -5.90 11.79
N ILE A 193 9.45 -6.61 10.71
CA ILE A 193 8.54 -6.98 9.62
C ILE A 193 8.26 -8.47 9.55
N ARG A 194 7.01 -8.81 9.25
CA ARG A 194 6.48 -10.13 8.91
C ARG A 194 5.10 -9.99 8.29
N THR A 195 4.57 -11.05 7.69
CA THR A 195 3.25 -11.01 7.04
C THR A 195 2.10 -10.65 7.97
N THR A 196 2.23 -10.88 9.28
CA THR A 196 1.22 -10.55 10.29
C THR A 196 1.42 -9.17 10.93
N PHE A 197 2.49 -8.45 10.59
CA PHE A 197 2.70 -7.12 11.15
C PHE A 197 1.62 -6.18 10.64
N ARG A 198 0.98 -5.47 11.56
CA ARG A 198 -0.09 -4.51 11.28
C ARG A 198 0.40 -3.11 11.63
N ASN A 199 0.07 -2.16 10.78
CA ASN A 199 0.23 -0.74 11.05
C ASN A 199 -1.09 -0.03 10.69
N TRP A 200 -1.23 1.21 11.09
CA TRP A 200 -2.42 2.01 10.87
C TRP A 200 -2.07 3.49 10.84
N ASP A 201 -2.88 4.28 10.17
CA ASP A 201 -2.82 5.74 10.25
C ASP A 201 -4.17 6.34 9.86
N HIS A 202 -4.32 7.64 10.08
CA HIS A 202 -5.48 8.38 9.61
C HIS A 202 -5.55 8.37 8.06
N PRO A 203 -6.75 8.24 7.48
CA PRO A 203 -6.93 8.12 6.02
C PRO A 203 -6.47 9.34 5.23
N ILE A 204 -6.15 10.44 5.89
CA ILE A 204 -5.66 11.70 5.31
C ILE A 204 -4.12 11.82 5.29
N ARG A 205 -3.39 10.87 5.89
CA ARG A 205 -1.92 10.94 6.00
C ARG A 205 -1.22 10.72 4.67
N ARG A 206 -0.33 11.67 4.30
CA ARG A 206 0.44 11.66 3.04
C ARG A 206 1.96 11.72 3.26
N GLN A 207 2.43 12.05 4.45
CA GLN A 207 3.86 12.21 4.76
C GLN A 207 4.56 10.88 5.05
N ILE A 208 3.82 9.81 5.24
CA ILE A 208 4.35 8.47 5.44
C ILE A 208 4.76 7.83 4.11
N PHE A 209 5.62 6.82 4.15
CA PHE A 209 6.03 6.06 2.96
C PHE A 209 4.96 5.03 2.59
N ALA A 210 3.75 5.53 2.31
CA ALA A 210 2.60 4.70 1.95
C ALA A 210 2.20 4.89 0.49
N GLY A 211 1.92 3.77 -0.13
CA GLY A 211 1.28 3.59 -1.41
C GLY A 211 0.17 2.54 -1.27
N PHE A 212 -0.07 1.74 -2.27
CA PHE A 212 -1.13 0.72 -2.26
C PHE A 212 -0.96 -0.27 -3.40
N ARG A 213 -1.69 -1.37 -3.31
CA ARG A 213 -1.99 -2.27 -4.43
C ARG A 213 -3.48 -2.36 -4.65
N CYS A 214 -3.88 -2.75 -5.86
CA CYS A 214 -5.28 -2.97 -6.19
C CYS A 214 -5.65 -4.45 -6.14
N ALA A 215 -6.92 -4.70 -5.83
CA ALA A 215 -7.61 -5.97 -5.97
C ALA A 215 -8.82 -5.80 -6.88
N ARG A 216 -9.33 -6.90 -7.42
CA ARG A 216 -10.63 -6.96 -8.10
C ARG A 216 -11.36 -8.21 -7.63
N ASP A 217 -12.66 -8.17 -7.70
CA ASP A 217 -13.47 -9.36 -7.46
C ASP A 217 -13.27 -10.38 -8.59
N ALA A 218 -13.31 -11.66 -8.25
CA ALA A 218 -13.25 -12.73 -9.24
C ALA A 218 -14.44 -12.62 -10.21
N ALA A 219 -14.20 -12.73 -11.51
CA ALA A 219 -15.29 -12.80 -12.45
C ALA A 219 -16.05 -14.14 -12.29
N PRO A 220 -17.36 -14.17 -12.61
CA PRO A 220 -18.07 -15.44 -12.67
C PRO A 220 -17.35 -16.40 -13.61
N GLY A 221 -16.85 -17.53 -13.08
CA GLY A 221 -16.04 -18.51 -13.80
C GLY A 221 -14.53 -18.50 -13.48
N ASP A 222 -14.00 -17.48 -12.82
CA ASP A 222 -12.59 -17.47 -12.35
C ASP A 222 -12.38 -18.45 -11.17
N THR A 223 -13.45 -18.86 -10.47
CA THR A 223 -13.40 -19.75 -9.31
C THR A 223 -13.08 -21.22 -9.65
N GLU A 224 -13.16 -21.62 -10.91
CA GLU A 224 -12.89 -23.02 -11.33
C GLU A 224 -11.38 -23.30 -11.58
N ARG A 225 -10.50 -22.31 -11.47
CA ARG A 225 -9.06 -22.48 -11.73
C ARG A 225 -8.18 -22.59 -10.47
N VAL A 226 -8.78 -22.65 -9.30
CA VAL A 226 -8.07 -22.75 -8.01
C VAL A 226 -8.47 -24.05 -7.33
N ILE A 227 -8.13 -25.17 -7.94
CA ILE A 227 -8.04 -26.50 -7.27
C ILE A 227 -6.71 -27.13 -7.67
#